data_2b18c0284dbc78a031d68c5714d2cb64
#
_entry.id   2b18c0284dbc78a031d68c5714d2cb64
#
_cell.length_a   1.000
_cell.length_b   1.000
_cell.length_c   1.000
_cell.angle_alpha   90.00
_cell.angle_beta   90.00
_cell.angle_gamma   90.00
#
_symmetry.space_group_name_H-M   'P 1'
#
loop_
_entity.id
_entity.type
_entity.pdbx_description
1 polymer ?
#
loop_
_entity_poly.entity_id
_entity_poly.type
_entity_poly.pdbx_seq_one_letter_code
_entity_poly.pdbx_strand_id
1 'polypeptide(L)'
;SLMALAGVGLSIGMNQMLAASFGNMAVIALILCMGVLGVAMQTGAFEWLVQVILNNKFMNGKAWFTLWFILLFAWFMGSHNPIIMCVIFCAFANAIFKQVGLEKNDPLIVAMYLGIAYCLMMGQILFPFISTGLTLVMAYSAMFPNNPIDFVPYLIYMIIVGVAMVTVYTALMKFVFRIDASKIANFKTEGGAPKATREQKIGLILFVIFILLMLGHSLPLGPVKHFLEKFGLIGIVLLMSCVVALMKKSDGTPLIDLERAFHM
;
A
#
# COMPACT_ATOMS: atom_id res chain seq x y z
N SER A 1 -11.46 22.30 9.13
CA SER A 1 -11.14 23.45 9.98
C SER A 1 -12.04 23.49 11.21
N LEU A 2 -11.57 24.07 12.32
CA LEU A 2 -12.34 24.24 13.57
C LEU A 2 -13.68 24.96 13.34
N MET A 3 -13.73 25.92 12.41
CA MET A 3 -14.96 26.65 12.03
C MET A 3 -16.01 25.74 11.37
N ALA A 4 -15.58 24.83 10.50
CA ALA A 4 -16.50 23.88 9.88
C ALA A 4 -17.04 22.88 10.92
N LEU A 5 -16.18 22.43 11.86
CA LEU A 5 -16.56 21.55 12.97
C LEU A 5 -17.56 22.22 13.91
N ALA A 6 -17.35 23.51 14.26
CA ALA A 6 -18.28 24.28 15.09
C ALA A 6 -19.62 24.50 14.38
N GLY A 7 -19.62 24.82 13.07
CA GLY A 7 -20.83 24.99 12.28
C GLY A 7 -21.66 23.73 12.20
N VAL A 8 -21.04 22.58 11.95
CA VAL A 8 -21.72 21.29 11.90
C VAL A 8 -22.22 20.88 13.30
N GLY A 9 -21.41 21.07 14.34
CA GLY A 9 -21.82 20.76 15.73
C GLY A 9 -23.02 21.58 16.24
N LEU A 10 -23.16 22.83 15.77
CA LEU A 10 -24.29 23.67 16.10
C LEU A 10 -25.56 23.28 15.34
N SER A 11 -25.45 22.72 14.12
CA SER A 11 -26.61 22.34 13.30
C SER A 11 -27.19 20.97 13.62
N ILE A 12 -26.34 19.98 13.94
CA ILE A 12 -26.77 18.58 14.17
C ILE A 12 -26.49 18.06 15.57
N GLY A 13 -25.94 18.87 16.44
CA GLY A 13 -25.53 18.48 17.79
C GLY A 13 -24.22 17.68 17.85
N MET A 14 -23.36 18.00 18.80
CA MET A 14 -22.02 17.39 18.93
C MET A 14 -22.09 15.88 19.12
N ASN A 15 -23.02 15.36 19.92
CA ASN A 15 -23.15 13.92 20.16
C ASN A 15 -23.56 13.15 18.90
N GLN A 16 -24.44 13.70 18.08
CA GLN A 16 -24.84 13.10 16.81
C GLN A 16 -23.69 13.14 15.79
N MET A 17 -22.94 14.23 15.77
CA MET A 17 -21.75 14.36 14.93
C MET A 17 -20.66 13.35 15.32
N LEU A 18 -20.39 13.18 16.61
CA LEU A 18 -19.43 12.20 17.11
C LEU A 18 -19.89 10.77 16.81
N ALA A 19 -21.17 10.45 17.03
CA ALA A 19 -21.72 9.14 16.71
C ALA A 19 -21.66 8.84 15.20
N ALA A 20 -21.98 9.82 14.35
CA ALA A 20 -21.87 9.67 12.90
C ALA A 20 -20.42 9.53 12.40
N SER A 21 -19.46 10.17 13.08
CA SER A 21 -18.05 10.13 12.70
C SER A 21 -17.37 8.86 13.23
N PHE A 22 -17.41 8.61 14.53
CA PHE A 22 -16.73 7.48 15.16
C PHE A 22 -17.53 6.18 15.14
N GLY A 23 -18.85 6.24 15.07
CA GLY A 23 -19.72 5.08 14.86
C GLY A 23 -19.80 4.63 13.40
N ASN A 24 -19.14 5.32 12.47
CA ASN A 24 -19.13 4.93 11.07
C ASN A 24 -18.27 3.66 10.90
N MET A 25 -18.88 2.64 10.28
CA MET A 25 -18.21 1.36 9.98
C MET A 25 -16.89 1.53 9.22
N ALA A 26 -16.79 2.51 8.32
CA ALA A 26 -15.56 2.79 7.58
C ALA A 26 -14.43 3.29 8.50
N VAL A 27 -14.75 4.15 9.46
CA VAL A 27 -13.75 4.67 10.41
C VAL A 27 -13.26 3.55 11.34
N ILE A 28 -14.17 2.73 11.85
CA ILE A 28 -13.82 1.56 12.69
C ILE A 28 -12.93 0.59 11.89
N ALA A 29 -13.33 0.26 10.67
CA ALA A 29 -12.55 -0.63 9.81
C ALA A 29 -11.16 -0.05 9.49
N LEU A 30 -11.03 1.25 9.21
CA LEU A 30 -9.75 1.91 8.99
C LEU A 30 -8.83 1.82 10.20
N ILE A 31 -9.34 2.13 11.40
CA ILE A 31 -8.56 2.05 12.65
C ILE A 31 -8.04 0.64 12.87
N LEU A 32 -8.90 -0.37 12.73
CA LEU A 32 -8.50 -1.77 12.90
C LEU A 32 -7.51 -2.23 11.81
N CYS A 33 -7.72 -1.84 10.55
CA CYS A 33 -6.79 -2.14 9.46
C CYS A 33 -5.40 -1.55 9.69
N MET A 34 -5.29 -0.34 10.26
CA MET A 34 -4.01 0.26 10.63
C MET A 34 -3.25 -0.60 11.66
N GLY A 35 -3.95 -1.24 12.59
CA GLY A 35 -3.34 -2.20 13.53
C GLY A 35 -2.69 -3.38 12.79
N VAL A 36 -3.38 -4.00 11.85
CA VAL A 36 -2.85 -5.15 11.09
C VAL A 36 -1.70 -4.74 10.16
N LEU A 37 -1.85 -3.62 9.44
CA LEU A 37 -0.81 -3.11 8.55
C LEU A 37 0.43 -2.63 9.31
N GLY A 38 0.24 -2.06 10.50
CA GLY A 38 1.31 -1.61 11.38
C GLY A 38 2.32 -2.70 11.70
N VAL A 39 1.91 -3.97 11.74
CA VAL A 39 2.84 -5.11 11.93
C VAL A 39 3.84 -5.21 10.79
N ALA A 40 3.35 -5.24 9.56
CA ALA A 40 4.24 -5.38 8.40
C ALA A 40 5.19 -4.18 8.25
N MET A 41 4.75 -2.99 8.69
CA MET A 41 5.57 -1.78 8.74
C MET A 41 6.59 -1.83 9.90
N GLN A 42 6.14 -2.10 11.13
CA GLN A 42 7.02 -2.10 12.31
C GLN A 42 8.03 -3.25 12.31
N THR A 43 7.73 -4.36 11.63
CA THR A 43 8.70 -5.46 11.43
C THR A 43 9.70 -5.19 10.31
N GLY A 44 9.54 -4.12 9.53
CA GLY A 44 10.36 -3.85 8.35
C GLY A 44 10.15 -4.87 7.21
N ALA A 45 9.00 -5.55 7.18
CA ALA A 45 8.71 -6.57 6.17
C ALA A 45 8.62 -5.98 4.76
N PHE A 46 8.04 -4.79 4.64
CA PHE A 46 7.92 -4.10 3.35
C PHE A 46 9.26 -3.56 2.86
N GLU A 47 10.08 -2.98 3.75
CA GLU A 47 11.42 -2.52 3.43
C GLU A 47 12.29 -3.68 2.93
N TRP A 48 12.20 -4.83 3.60
CA TRP A 48 12.89 -6.04 3.16
C TRP A 48 12.38 -6.51 1.78
N LEU A 49 11.07 -6.53 1.55
CA LEU A 49 10.47 -6.91 0.27
C LEU A 49 10.94 -5.98 -0.87
N VAL A 50 10.99 -4.68 -0.61
CA VAL A 50 11.53 -3.68 -1.54
C VAL A 50 12.98 -4.02 -1.88
N GLN A 51 13.83 -4.25 -0.88
CA GLN A 51 15.25 -4.58 -1.10
C GLN A 51 15.43 -5.88 -1.90
N VAL A 52 14.64 -6.93 -1.61
CA VAL A 52 14.68 -8.20 -2.34
C VAL A 52 14.37 -8.00 -3.82
N ILE A 53 13.31 -7.25 -4.11
CA ILE A 53 12.84 -7.06 -5.48
C ILE A 53 13.81 -6.17 -6.25
N LEU A 54 14.29 -5.09 -5.63
CA LEU A 54 15.13 -4.11 -6.30
C LEU A 54 16.59 -4.59 -6.47
N ASN A 55 17.06 -5.53 -5.63
CA ASN A 55 18.38 -6.15 -5.79
C ASN A 55 18.36 -7.38 -6.73
N ASN A 56 17.32 -7.57 -7.51
CA ASN A 56 17.24 -8.70 -8.43
C ASN A 56 18.05 -8.42 -9.72
N LYS A 57 18.92 -9.38 -10.10
CA LYS A 57 19.73 -9.33 -11.34
C LYS A 57 18.90 -9.19 -12.63
N PHE A 58 17.60 -9.43 -12.57
CA PHE A 58 16.69 -9.32 -13.71
C PHE A 58 16.62 -7.90 -14.31
N MET A 59 16.97 -6.88 -13.52
CA MET A 59 16.98 -5.48 -13.94
C MET A 59 18.26 -5.07 -14.68
N ASN A 60 19.33 -5.86 -14.61
CA ASN A 60 20.63 -5.51 -15.17
C ASN A 60 20.52 -5.35 -16.70
N GLY A 61 21.04 -4.24 -17.21
CA GLY A 61 21.12 -3.94 -18.65
C GLY A 61 19.81 -3.48 -19.33
N LYS A 62 18.68 -3.42 -18.60
CA LYS A 62 17.36 -3.09 -19.16
C LYS A 62 16.82 -1.79 -18.58
N ALA A 63 17.38 -0.64 -18.99
CA ALA A 63 17.07 0.66 -18.41
C ALA A 63 15.56 0.93 -18.27
N TRP A 64 14.81 0.92 -19.36
CA TRP A 64 13.38 1.24 -19.37
C TRP A 64 12.53 0.22 -18.61
N PHE A 65 12.92 -1.04 -18.63
CA PHE A 65 12.26 -2.08 -17.84
C PHE A 65 12.48 -1.85 -16.33
N THR A 66 13.71 -1.49 -15.94
CA THR A 66 14.05 -1.17 -14.54
C THR A 66 13.22 0.02 -14.04
N LEU A 67 13.13 1.10 -14.81
CA LEU A 67 12.34 2.27 -14.45
C LEU A 67 10.84 1.93 -14.33
N TRP A 68 10.30 1.22 -15.34
CA TRP A 68 8.92 0.75 -15.33
C TRP A 68 8.62 -0.14 -14.12
N PHE A 69 9.52 -1.07 -13.80
CA PHE A 69 9.36 -1.99 -12.69
C PHE A 69 9.40 -1.28 -11.32
N ILE A 70 10.30 -0.30 -11.15
CA ILE A 70 10.36 0.53 -9.93
C ILE A 70 9.03 1.28 -9.74
N LEU A 71 8.50 1.90 -10.80
CA LEU A 71 7.23 2.61 -10.74
C LEU A 71 6.04 1.69 -10.49
N LEU A 72 6.01 0.51 -11.13
CA LEU A 72 4.97 -0.48 -10.91
C LEU A 72 4.98 -0.98 -9.45
N PHE A 73 6.17 -1.20 -8.91
CA PHE A 73 6.31 -1.64 -7.54
C PHE A 73 6.00 -0.53 -6.54
N ALA A 74 6.35 0.72 -6.84
CA ALA A 74 5.93 1.88 -6.06
C ALA A 74 4.40 1.98 -6.04
N TRP A 75 3.74 1.84 -7.19
CA TRP A 75 2.28 1.82 -7.26
C TRP A 75 1.66 0.72 -6.37
N PHE A 76 2.19 -0.49 -6.42
CA PHE A 76 1.71 -1.59 -5.57
C PHE A 76 1.90 -1.29 -4.07
N MET A 77 3.05 -0.72 -3.68
CA MET A 77 3.36 -0.38 -2.29
C MET A 77 2.62 0.88 -1.78
N GLY A 78 2.08 1.70 -2.68
CA GLY A 78 1.33 2.91 -2.32
C GLY A 78 0.05 2.65 -1.53
N SER A 79 -0.49 1.44 -1.57
CA SER A 79 -1.67 1.03 -0.80
C SER A 79 -1.45 1.06 0.72
N HIS A 80 -0.21 1.12 1.22
CA HIS A 80 0.14 1.04 2.63
C HIS A 80 0.31 2.43 3.24
N ASN A 81 1.52 2.95 3.18
CA ASN A 81 1.82 4.30 3.63
C ASN A 81 2.61 5.02 2.53
N PRO A 82 1.96 5.84 1.70
CA PRO A 82 2.62 6.45 0.56
C PRO A 82 3.77 7.39 0.97
N ILE A 83 3.72 8.00 2.16
CA ILE A 83 4.76 8.94 2.61
C ILE A 83 6.04 8.18 2.93
N ILE A 84 5.97 7.13 3.75
CA ILE A 84 7.13 6.32 4.12
C ILE A 84 7.70 5.63 2.87
N MET A 85 6.83 5.04 2.05
CA MET A 85 7.26 4.39 0.81
C MET A 85 7.89 5.37 -0.16
N CYS A 86 7.42 6.63 -0.22
CA CYS A 86 8.04 7.66 -1.05
C CYS A 86 9.51 7.89 -0.64
N VAL A 87 9.78 8.02 0.65
CA VAL A 87 11.16 8.19 1.15
C VAL A 87 12.03 7.00 0.75
N ILE A 88 11.53 5.76 0.93
CA ILE A 88 12.28 4.54 0.62
C ILE A 88 12.57 4.44 -0.88
N PHE A 89 11.54 4.63 -1.73
CA PHE A 89 11.71 4.54 -3.19
C PHE A 89 12.59 5.67 -3.75
N CYS A 90 12.45 6.89 -3.22
CA CYS A 90 13.30 8.00 -3.62
C CYS A 90 14.75 7.79 -3.18
N ALA A 91 14.98 7.27 -1.96
CA ALA A 91 16.32 6.93 -1.50
C ALA A 91 16.97 5.84 -2.37
N PHE A 92 16.20 4.81 -2.73
CA PHE A 92 16.64 3.75 -3.62
C PHE A 92 16.96 4.28 -5.03
N ALA A 93 16.03 5.05 -5.63
CA ALA A 93 16.26 5.68 -6.94
C ALA A 93 17.52 6.56 -6.93
N ASN A 94 17.73 7.34 -5.86
CA ASN A 94 18.91 8.17 -5.68
C ASN A 94 20.21 7.33 -5.59
N ALA A 95 20.18 6.16 -4.95
CA ALA A 95 21.32 5.25 -4.92
C ALA A 95 21.66 4.75 -6.33
N ILE A 96 20.66 4.38 -7.15
CA ILE A 96 20.88 4.02 -8.55
C ILE A 96 21.48 5.20 -9.32
N PHE A 97 20.90 6.39 -9.21
CA PHE A 97 21.35 7.57 -9.94
C PHE A 97 22.80 7.95 -9.61
N LYS A 98 23.19 7.86 -8.34
CA LYS A 98 24.58 8.09 -7.91
C LYS A 98 25.54 7.03 -8.48
N GLN A 99 25.11 5.77 -8.49
CA GLN A 99 25.95 4.66 -9.00
C GLN A 99 26.21 4.80 -10.51
N VAL A 100 25.24 5.30 -11.28
CA VAL A 100 25.38 5.51 -12.73
C VAL A 100 25.89 6.91 -13.10
N GLY A 101 26.22 7.75 -12.12
CA GLY A 101 26.82 9.08 -12.33
C GLY A 101 25.85 10.10 -12.93
N LEU A 102 24.57 10.07 -12.56
CA LEU A 102 23.60 11.09 -12.97
C LEU A 102 23.77 12.37 -12.11
N GLU A 103 23.71 13.53 -12.76
CA GLU A 103 23.74 14.83 -12.09
C GLU A 103 22.40 15.18 -11.47
N LYS A 104 22.38 15.98 -10.38
CA LYS A 104 21.16 16.32 -9.63
C LYS A 104 20.05 16.96 -10.47
N ASN A 105 20.38 17.62 -11.56
CA ASN A 105 19.43 18.33 -12.42
C ASN A 105 19.05 17.54 -13.68
N ASP A 106 19.41 16.25 -13.75
CA ASP A 106 19.06 15.41 -14.88
C ASP A 106 17.53 15.24 -14.97
N PRO A 107 16.92 15.47 -16.15
CA PRO A 107 15.46 15.33 -16.34
C PRO A 107 14.92 13.95 -15.93
N LEU A 108 15.75 12.91 -16.03
CA LEU A 108 15.39 11.56 -15.60
C LEU A 108 15.12 11.50 -14.10
N ILE A 109 15.93 12.18 -13.29
CA ILE A 109 15.77 12.20 -11.82
C ILE A 109 14.44 12.85 -11.45
N VAL A 110 14.15 14.01 -12.04
CA VAL A 110 12.89 14.72 -11.79
C VAL A 110 11.68 13.88 -12.19
N ALA A 111 11.71 13.30 -13.38
CA ALA A 111 10.63 12.45 -13.88
C ALA A 111 10.44 11.21 -12.99
N MET A 112 11.51 10.58 -12.52
CA MET A 112 11.39 9.42 -11.63
C MET A 112 10.80 9.78 -10.27
N TYR A 113 11.21 10.88 -9.65
CA TYR A 113 10.64 11.29 -8.38
C TYR A 113 9.15 11.65 -8.50
N LEU A 114 8.77 12.38 -9.56
CA LEU A 114 7.37 12.66 -9.85
C LEU A 114 6.59 11.35 -10.11
N GLY A 115 7.16 10.44 -10.88
CA GLY A 115 6.56 9.13 -11.16
C GLY A 115 6.37 8.28 -9.91
N ILE A 116 7.37 8.22 -9.03
CA ILE A 116 7.28 7.51 -7.75
C ILE A 116 6.15 8.11 -6.90
N ALA A 117 6.14 9.43 -6.71
CA ALA A 117 5.10 10.10 -5.92
C ALA A 117 3.70 9.87 -6.50
N TYR A 118 3.55 10.01 -7.82
CA TYR A 118 2.29 9.77 -8.53
C TYR A 118 1.82 8.30 -8.38
N CYS A 119 2.70 7.34 -8.62
CA CYS A 119 2.38 5.92 -8.52
C CYS A 119 1.98 5.53 -7.10
N LEU A 120 2.69 6.02 -6.07
CA LEU A 120 2.35 5.78 -4.68
C LEU A 120 0.98 6.36 -4.31
N MET A 121 0.65 7.57 -4.76
CA MET A 121 -0.66 8.18 -4.50
C MET A 121 -1.79 7.40 -5.18
N MET A 122 -1.60 6.97 -6.43
CA MET A 122 -2.59 6.15 -7.14
C MET A 122 -2.70 4.73 -6.57
N GLY A 123 -1.64 4.21 -5.97
CA GLY A 123 -1.66 2.90 -5.32
C GLY A 123 -2.56 2.81 -4.08
N GLN A 124 -2.93 3.93 -3.46
CA GLN A 124 -3.80 3.95 -2.28
C GLN A 124 -5.20 3.37 -2.52
N ILE A 125 -5.66 3.37 -3.76
CA ILE A 125 -6.97 2.82 -4.14
C ILE A 125 -6.90 1.37 -4.64
N LEU A 126 -5.72 0.74 -4.64
CA LEU A 126 -5.54 -0.63 -5.17
C LEU A 126 -6.42 -1.65 -4.43
N PHE A 127 -6.38 -1.62 -3.10
CA PHE A 127 -7.15 -2.56 -2.29
C PHE A 127 -8.45 -1.92 -1.78
N PRO A 128 -9.61 -2.57 -2.03
CA PRO A 128 -10.93 -2.03 -1.65
C PRO A 128 -11.19 -2.02 -0.14
N PHE A 129 -10.33 -2.67 0.64
CA PHE A 129 -10.44 -2.84 2.09
C PHE A 129 -9.31 -2.15 2.88
N ILE A 130 -8.49 -1.33 2.24
CA ILE A 130 -7.38 -0.62 2.87
C ILE A 130 -7.45 0.87 2.52
N SER A 131 -7.18 1.73 3.53
CA SER A 131 -6.96 3.16 3.34
C SER A 131 -8.03 3.85 2.47
N THR A 132 -7.61 4.58 1.47
CA THR A 132 -8.48 5.35 0.56
C THR A 132 -9.43 4.46 -0.25
N GLY A 133 -8.99 3.25 -0.64
CA GLY A 133 -9.84 2.28 -1.33
C GLY A 133 -11.07 1.90 -0.49
N LEU A 134 -10.88 1.61 0.80
CA LEU A 134 -11.98 1.31 1.72
C LEU A 134 -12.94 2.50 1.83
N THR A 135 -12.42 3.71 1.97
CA THR A 135 -13.25 4.92 2.06
C THR A 135 -14.12 5.10 0.83
N LEU A 136 -13.57 4.89 -0.38
CA LEU A 136 -14.32 4.97 -1.63
C LEU A 136 -15.40 3.90 -1.73
N VAL A 137 -15.07 2.65 -1.40
CA VAL A 137 -16.04 1.54 -1.44
C VAL A 137 -17.16 1.76 -0.45
N MET A 138 -16.88 2.24 0.76
CA MET A 138 -17.90 2.52 1.76
C MET A 138 -18.79 3.71 1.36
N ALA A 139 -18.22 4.77 0.78
CA ALA A 139 -18.98 5.89 0.24
C ALA A 139 -19.93 5.43 -0.90
N TYR A 140 -19.41 4.59 -1.81
CA TYR A 140 -20.23 4.00 -2.88
C TYR A 140 -21.37 3.14 -2.32
N SER A 141 -21.08 2.26 -1.37
CA SER A 141 -22.09 1.38 -0.76
C SER A 141 -23.18 2.15 -0.01
N ALA A 142 -22.83 3.30 0.57
CA ALA A 142 -23.81 4.18 1.19
C ALA A 142 -24.77 4.82 0.17
N MET A 143 -24.29 5.13 -1.04
CA MET A 143 -25.11 5.69 -2.12
C MET A 143 -25.90 4.61 -2.88
N PHE A 144 -25.37 3.41 -2.99
CA PHE A 144 -25.93 2.29 -3.78
C PHE A 144 -26.01 1.00 -2.94
N PRO A 145 -26.87 0.95 -1.91
CA PRO A 145 -26.90 -0.19 -0.96
C PRO A 145 -27.31 -1.52 -1.62
N ASN A 146 -28.02 -1.47 -2.75
CA ASN A 146 -28.46 -2.67 -3.48
C ASN A 146 -27.42 -3.21 -4.48
N ASN A 147 -26.30 -2.50 -4.67
CA ASN A 147 -25.26 -2.86 -5.62
C ASN A 147 -23.89 -2.84 -4.93
N PRO A 148 -23.57 -3.82 -4.05
CA PRO A 148 -22.29 -3.87 -3.36
C PRO A 148 -21.15 -4.07 -4.36
N ILE A 149 -19.98 -3.49 -4.07
CA ILE A 149 -18.77 -3.72 -4.86
C ILE A 149 -18.14 -5.05 -4.43
N ASP A 150 -18.03 -5.97 -5.37
CA ASP A 150 -17.24 -7.20 -5.19
C ASP A 150 -15.74 -6.89 -5.22
N PHE A 151 -15.01 -7.36 -4.21
CA PHE A 151 -13.60 -7.03 -4.03
C PHE A 151 -12.70 -7.66 -5.11
N VAL A 152 -13.02 -8.84 -5.59
CA VAL A 152 -12.20 -9.52 -6.61
C VAL A 152 -12.28 -8.83 -7.96
N PRO A 153 -13.46 -8.56 -8.55
CA PRO A 153 -13.55 -7.77 -9.77
C PRO A 153 -12.93 -6.38 -9.63
N TYR A 154 -13.13 -5.71 -8.49
CA TYR A 154 -12.50 -4.42 -8.20
C TYR A 154 -10.98 -4.52 -8.27
N LEU A 155 -10.36 -5.50 -7.60
CA LEU A 155 -8.91 -5.69 -7.58
C LEU A 155 -8.36 -5.96 -8.98
N ILE A 156 -9.02 -6.85 -9.75
CA ILE A 156 -8.62 -7.14 -11.14
C ILE A 156 -8.64 -5.86 -11.98
N TYR A 157 -9.72 -5.09 -11.87
CA TYR A 157 -9.85 -3.82 -12.58
C TYR A 157 -8.73 -2.84 -12.20
N MET A 158 -8.45 -2.68 -10.90
CA MET A 158 -7.40 -1.79 -10.41
C MET A 158 -6.00 -2.23 -10.83
N ILE A 159 -5.73 -3.55 -10.90
CA ILE A 159 -4.46 -4.06 -11.42
C ILE A 159 -4.29 -3.69 -12.90
N ILE A 160 -5.31 -3.88 -13.71
CA ILE A 160 -5.27 -3.53 -15.14
C ILE A 160 -5.03 -2.03 -15.30
N VAL A 161 -5.78 -1.20 -14.60
CA VAL A 161 -5.67 0.27 -14.65
C VAL A 161 -4.29 0.72 -14.16
N GLY A 162 -3.79 0.17 -13.06
CA GLY A 162 -2.48 0.53 -12.51
C GLY A 162 -1.32 0.17 -13.44
N VAL A 163 -1.33 -1.04 -13.99
CA VAL A 163 -0.33 -1.46 -14.99
C VAL A 163 -0.38 -0.58 -16.23
N ALA A 164 -1.58 -0.29 -16.74
CA ALA A 164 -1.75 0.60 -17.90
C ALA A 164 -1.23 2.01 -17.59
N MET A 165 -1.58 2.58 -16.44
CA MET A 165 -1.15 3.90 -16.00
C MET A 165 0.39 4.01 -15.89
N VAL A 166 1.04 3.03 -15.24
CA VAL A 166 2.50 3.00 -15.12
C VAL A 166 3.16 2.85 -16.50
N THR A 167 2.57 2.02 -17.37
CA THR A 167 3.07 1.82 -18.74
C THR A 167 2.96 3.10 -19.56
N VAL A 168 1.81 3.78 -19.50
CA VAL A 168 1.59 5.06 -20.17
C VAL A 168 2.57 6.11 -19.65
N TYR A 169 2.75 6.23 -18.33
CA TYR A 169 3.70 7.17 -17.75
C TYR A 169 5.13 6.91 -18.24
N THR A 170 5.58 5.65 -18.22
CA THR A 170 6.90 5.27 -18.71
C THR A 170 7.05 5.52 -20.23
N ALA A 171 5.99 5.28 -21.00
CA ALA A 171 5.95 5.60 -22.43
C ALA A 171 6.03 7.11 -22.68
N LEU A 172 5.33 7.93 -21.90
CA LEU A 172 5.45 9.39 -21.95
C LEU A 172 6.88 9.85 -21.69
N MET A 173 7.53 9.33 -20.64
CA MET A 173 8.95 9.62 -20.37
C MET A 173 9.83 9.32 -21.56
N LYS A 174 9.62 8.16 -22.21
CA LYS A 174 10.47 7.68 -23.31
C LYS A 174 10.19 8.40 -24.64
N PHE A 175 8.92 8.52 -25.04
CA PHE A 175 8.54 8.93 -26.39
C PHE A 175 8.18 10.41 -26.49
N VAL A 176 7.52 10.97 -25.48
CA VAL A 176 7.07 12.38 -25.48
C VAL A 176 8.15 13.28 -24.92
N PHE A 177 8.62 13.01 -23.72
CA PHE A 177 9.67 13.82 -23.09
C PHE A 177 11.07 13.45 -23.57
N ARG A 178 11.23 12.33 -24.30
CA ARG A 178 12.50 11.87 -24.88
C ARG A 178 13.64 11.86 -23.88
N ILE A 179 13.35 11.42 -22.65
CA ILE A 179 14.33 11.36 -21.56
C ILE A 179 15.36 10.29 -21.91
N ASP A 180 16.64 10.60 -21.75
CA ASP A 180 17.71 9.63 -21.94
C ASP A 180 17.91 8.78 -20.68
N ALA A 181 17.62 7.49 -20.79
CA ALA A 181 17.82 6.51 -19.75
C ALA A 181 19.04 5.59 -19.99
N SER A 182 19.88 5.90 -21.00
CA SER A 182 21.01 5.03 -21.41
C SER A 182 21.97 4.74 -20.25
N LYS A 183 22.24 5.71 -19.39
CA LYS A 183 23.12 5.55 -18.22
C LYS A 183 22.60 4.48 -17.25
N ILE A 184 21.26 4.31 -17.12
CA ILE A 184 20.66 3.28 -16.26
C ILE A 184 20.96 1.85 -16.75
N ALA A 185 21.21 1.66 -18.05
CA ALA A 185 21.61 0.36 -18.58
C ALA A 185 22.94 -0.14 -17.96
N ASN A 186 23.79 0.76 -17.50
CA ASN A 186 25.04 0.44 -16.82
C ASN A 186 24.86 0.09 -15.34
N PHE A 187 23.66 0.26 -14.80
CA PHE A 187 23.35 -0.15 -13.43
C PHE A 187 23.49 -1.66 -13.31
N LYS A 188 24.33 -2.09 -12.37
CA LYS A 188 24.51 -3.49 -12.02
C LYS A 188 24.24 -3.66 -10.54
N THR A 189 23.32 -4.53 -10.22
CA THR A 189 23.17 -4.99 -8.84
C THR A 189 24.05 -6.21 -8.63
N GLU A 190 24.82 -6.24 -7.54
CA GLU A 190 25.69 -7.38 -7.21
C GLU A 190 24.90 -8.65 -6.93
N GLY A 191 23.60 -8.52 -6.70
CA GLY A 191 22.70 -9.61 -6.40
C GLY A 191 22.94 -10.16 -5.00
N GLY A 192 21.89 -10.31 -4.25
CA GLY A 192 21.91 -10.83 -2.89
C GLY A 192 20.87 -10.11 -2.07
N ALA A 193 19.65 -10.68 -2.06
CA ALA A 193 18.65 -10.21 -1.13
C ALA A 193 19.15 -10.43 0.29
N PRO A 194 19.05 -9.43 1.18
CA PRO A 194 19.37 -9.62 2.58
C PRO A 194 18.49 -10.73 3.14
N LYS A 195 19.05 -11.59 4.00
CA LYS A 195 18.26 -12.64 4.65
C LYS A 195 17.18 -11.99 5.50
N ALA A 196 15.92 -12.41 5.27
CA ALA A 196 14.79 -11.93 6.09
C ALA A 196 14.97 -12.35 7.55
N THR A 197 14.74 -11.43 8.47
CA THR A 197 14.61 -11.74 9.87
C THR A 197 13.34 -12.55 10.13
N ARG A 198 13.24 -13.19 11.31
CA ARG A 198 12.04 -13.93 11.71
C ARG A 198 10.81 -13.01 11.75
N GLU A 199 10.98 -11.82 12.29
CA GLU A 199 9.94 -10.80 12.43
C GLU A 199 9.43 -10.31 11.06
N GLN A 200 10.34 -10.07 10.12
CA GLN A 200 9.98 -9.68 8.75
C GLN A 200 9.17 -10.75 8.02
N LYS A 201 9.54 -12.03 8.18
CA LYS A 201 8.77 -13.15 7.62
C LYS A 201 7.39 -13.24 8.23
N ILE A 202 7.27 -13.12 9.55
CA ILE A 202 5.99 -13.13 10.26
C ILE A 202 5.12 -11.97 9.77
N GLY A 203 5.65 -10.76 9.70
CA GLY A 203 4.92 -9.58 9.22
C GLY A 203 4.39 -9.76 7.79
N LEU A 204 5.21 -10.32 6.89
CA LEU A 204 4.79 -10.59 5.52
C LEU A 204 3.72 -11.69 5.44
N ILE A 205 3.87 -12.78 6.19
CA ILE A 205 2.90 -13.88 6.24
C ILE A 205 1.55 -13.38 6.76
N LEU A 206 1.54 -12.61 7.85
CA LEU A 206 0.32 -12.03 8.40
C LEU A 206 -0.37 -11.10 7.40
N PHE A 207 0.41 -10.30 6.67
CA PHE A 207 -0.11 -9.45 5.63
C PHE A 207 -0.76 -10.24 4.47
N VAL A 208 -0.10 -11.30 4.00
CA VAL A 208 -0.66 -12.18 2.96
C VAL A 208 -1.92 -12.87 3.44
N ILE A 209 -1.94 -13.39 4.68
CA ILE A 209 -3.14 -14.00 5.29
C ILE A 209 -4.28 -12.98 5.35
N PHE A 210 -3.99 -11.74 5.77
CA PHE A 210 -4.98 -10.67 5.80
C PHE A 210 -5.60 -10.41 4.43
N ILE A 211 -4.78 -10.26 3.39
CA ILE A 211 -5.27 -10.10 2.00
C ILE A 211 -6.14 -11.29 1.58
N LEU A 212 -5.68 -12.52 1.83
CA LEU A 212 -6.42 -13.72 1.46
C LEU A 212 -7.77 -13.82 2.17
N LEU A 213 -7.85 -13.46 3.45
CA LEU A 213 -9.10 -13.42 4.20
C LEU A 213 -10.06 -12.37 3.65
N MET A 214 -9.55 -11.19 3.31
CA MET A 214 -10.35 -10.11 2.72
C MET A 214 -10.90 -10.49 1.33
N LEU A 215 -10.06 -11.10 0.49
CA LEU A 215 -10.48 -11.57 -0.83
C LEU A 215 -11.38 -12.81 -0.75
N GLY A 216 -11.19 -13.65 0.27
CA GLY A 216 -11.97 -14.87 0.49
C GLY A 216 -13.47 -14.59 0.65
N HIS A 217 -13.85 -13.42 1.15
CA HIS A 217 -15.24 -12.97 1.20
C HIS A 217 -15.89 -12.87 -0.20
N SER A 218 -15.12 -12.49 -1.22
CA SER A 218 -15.58 -12.33 -2.61
C SER A 218 -15.38 -13.57 -3.48
N LEU A 219 -14.60 -14.55 -3.00
CA LEU A 219 -14.35 -15.77 -3.77
C LEU A 219 -15.49 -16.78 -3.60
N PRO A 220 -15.84 -17.57 -4.63
CA PRO A 220 -16.90 -18.58 -4.56
C PRO A 220 -16.40 -19.85 -3.83
N LEU A 221 -15.91 -19.70 -2.60
CA LEU A 221 -15.30 -20.79 -1.81
C LEU A 221 -16.29 -21.50 -0.86
N GLY A 222 -17.58 -21.58 -1.24
CA GLY A 222 -18.58 -22.38 -0.53
C GLY A 222 -18.63 -22.13 1.00
N PRO A 223 -18.23 -23.12 1.82
CA PRO A 223 -18.31 -23.00 3.29
C PRO A 223 -17.46 -21.86 3.88
N VAL A 224 -16.30 -21.60 3.29
CA VAL A 224 -15.39 -20.50 3.73
C VAL A 224 -16.04 -19.15 3.50
N LYS A 225 -16.66 -18.94 2.34
CA LYS A 225 -17.40 -17.71 2.04
C LYS A 225 -18.50 -17.47 3.07
N HIS A 226 -19.34 -18.48 3.34
CA HIS A 226 -20.43 -18.36 4.30
C HIS A 226 -19.94 -18.07 5.74
N PHE A 227 -18.81 -18.65 6.14
CA PHE A 227 -18.17 -18.33 7.42
C PHE A 227 -17.69 -16.88 7.47
N LEU A 228 -16.98 -16.43 6.42
CA LEU A 228 -16.44 -15.06 6.34
C LEU A 228 -17.56 -14.01 6.25
N GLU A 229 -18.66 -14.31 5.55
CA GLU A 229 -19.85 -13.45 5.46
C GLU A 229 -20.49 -13.21 6.84
N LYS A 230 -20.54 -14.24 7.71
CA LYS A 230 -21.06 -14.10 9.07
C LYS A 230 -20.21 -13.15 9.93
N PHE A 231 -18.89 -13.15 9.76
CA PHE A 231 -17.99 -12.24 10.46
C PHE A 231 -18.04 -10.83 9.88
N GLY A 232 -18.27 -10.70 8.59
CA GLY A 232 -18.18 -9.45 7.87
C GLY A 232 -16.75 -8.87 7.85
N LEU A 233 -16.58 -7.79 7.11
CA LEU A 233 -15.28 -7.10 6.97
C LEU A 233 -14.65 -6.75 8.34
N ILE A 234 -15.43 -6.14 9.21
CA ILE A 234 -14.96 -5.65 10.52
C ILE A 234 -14.58 -6.82 11.44
N GLY A 235 -15.36 -7.90 11.43
CA GLY A 235 -15.07 -9.08 12.23
C GLY A 235 -13.75 -9.73 11.84
N ILE A 236 -13.45 -9.83 10.52
CA ILE A 236 -12.18 -10.36 10.02
C ILE A 236 -11.00 -9.49 10.48
N VAL A 237 -11.13 -8.16 10.32
CA VAL A 237 -10.06 -7.23 10.73
C VAL A 237 -9.86 -7.24 12.23
N LEU A 238 -10.95 -7.30 13.01
CA LEU A 238 -10.88 -7.40 14.48
C LEU A 238 -10.17 -8.67 14.91
N LEU A 239 -10.53 -9.82 14.32
CA LEU A 239 -9.88 -11.11 14.59
C LEU A 239 -8.38 -11.05 14.30
N MET A 240 -7.99 -10.50 13.16
CA MET A 240 -6.59 -10.32 12.80
C MET A 240 -5.87 -9.38 13.78
N SER A 241 -6.51 -8.28 14.18
CA SER A 241 -5.95 -7.34 15.16
C SER A 241 -5.73 -8.01 16.53
N CYS A 242 -6.65 -8.86 16.96
CA CYS A 242 -6.49 -9.65 18.21
C CYS A 242 -5.32 -10.63 18.10
N VAL A 243 -5.21 -11.37 16.98
CA VAL A 243 -4.09 -12.29 16.76
C VAL A 243 -2.76 -11.54 16.82
N VAL A 244 -2.67 -10.41 16.14
CA VAL A 244 -1.48 -9.58 16.11
C VAL A 244 -1.11 -9.04 17.49
N ALA A 245 -2.09 -8.58 18.27
CA ALA A 245 -1.88 -8.05 19.62
C ALA A 245 -1.34 -9.11 20.60
N LEU A 246 -1.67 -10.38 20.39
CA LEU A 246 -1.18 -11.49 21.19
C LEU A 246 0.21 -11.99 20.79
N MET A 247 0.70 -11.63 19.59
CA MET A 247 2.00 -12.08 19.10
C MET A 247 3.14 -11.30 19.74
N LYS A 248 4.23 -12.03 20.05
CA LYS A 248 5.44 -11.47 20.63
C LYS A 248 6.65 -11.69 19.73
N LYS A 249 7.59 -10.77 19.78
CA LYS A 249 8.91 -10.89 19.16
C LYS A 249 9.76 -11.94 19.90
N SER A 250 10.91 -12.26 19.33
CA SER A 250 11.87 -13.21 19.91
C SER A 250 12.41 -12.76 21.28
N ASP A 251 12.37 -11.46 21.56
CA ASP A 251 12.80 -10.84 22.82
C ASP A 251 11.69 -10.78 23.88
N GLY A 252 10.48 -11.31 23.60
CA GLY A 252 9.32 -11.31 24.47
C GLY A 252 8.50 -10.01 24.45
N THR A 253 8.94 -8.98 23.75
CA THR A 253 8.18 -7.74 23.55
C THR A 253 7.00 -7.96 22.60
N PRO A 254 5.92 -7.16 22.68
CA PRO A 254 4.81 -7.23 21.72
C PRO A 254 5.31 -7.09 20.27
N LEU A 255 4.72 -7.85 19.34
CA LEU A 255 5.07 -7.76 17.93
C LEU A 255 4.73 -6.39 17.33
N ILE A 256 3.67 -5.79 17.83
CA ILE A 256 3.22 -4.44 17.47
C ILE A 256 3.17 -3.55 18.69
N ASP A 257 3.67 -2.35 18.55
CA ASP A 257 3.39 -1.23 19.44
C ASP A 257 2.17 -0.49 18.89
N LEU A 258 1.02 -0.65 19.55
CA LEU A 258 -0.25 -0.07 19.11
C LEU A 258 -0.19 1.46 19.14
N GLU A 259 0.45 2.05 20.15
CA GLU A 259 0.58 3.50 20.24
C GLU A 259 1.34 4.04 19.01
N ARG A 260 2.43 3.39 18.65
CA ARG A 260 3.24 3.74 17.48
C ARG A 260 2.51 3.47 16.15
N ALA A 261 1.63 2.45 16.10
CA ALA A 261 0.85 2.14 14.92
C ALA A 261 -0.20 3.22 14.59
N PHE A 262 -0.74 3.91 15.61
CA PHE A 262 -1.69 5.00 15.43
C PHE A 262 -1.03 6.36 15.14
N HIS A 263 0.28 6.47 15.32
CA HIS A 263 1.06 7.67 15.00
C HIS A 263 1.77 7.60 13.64
N MET A 264 1.62 6.51 12.89
CA MET A 264 2.09 6.33 11.52
C MET A 264 1.07 6.83 10.50
#